data_74b621d62a7795aaad726b9c33f6dd70
#
_entry.id   74b621d62a7795aaad726b9c33f6dd70
#
_cell.length_a   1.000
_cell.length_b   1.000
_cell.length_c   1.000
_cell.angle_alpha   90.00
_cell.angle_beta   90.00
_cell.angle_gamma   90.00
#
_symmetry.space_group_name_H-M   'P 1'
#
loop_
_entity.id
_entity.type
_entity.pdbx_description
1 polymer ?
#
loop_
_entity_poly.entity_id
_entity_poly.type
_entity_poly.pdbx_seq_one_letter_code
_entity_poly.pdbx_strand_id
1 'polypeptide(L)'
;GRTADFVVIEGCKAGGHLGFAEQDLFSGTCQTLDEILPEVLAEVKPYEAQFGHSIPVFVAGGVYTGADMAHFTRLGAAGVQLATRFITAYECDASQGYKDVLRNAGSEDVGIIRSPVGMPGGALNTPLVQAMTEGRRFPPRHCARCLKSCDPAKVPYCITHALIEAVKGNVEEGLFFCGANVGQLDRMRSVRELMDELVTEWRHNL
;
A
#
# COMPACT_ATOMS: atom_id res chain seq x y z
N GLY A 1 -5.04 26.41 18.57
CA GLY A 1 -4.26 25.49 17.74
C GLY A 1 -5.16 24.53 17.00
N ARG A 2 -4.59 23.77 16.07
CA ARG A 2 -5.27 22.68 15.36
C ARG A 2 -4.51 21.39 15.65
N THR A 3 -5.23 20.28 15.72
CA THR A 3 -4.64 18.93 15.79
C THR A 3 -5.25 18.05 14.69
N ALA A 4 -4.79 16.81 14.56
CA ALA A 4 -5.34 15.84 13.62
C ALA A 4 -6.77 15.42 14.02
N ASP A 5 -7.64 15.22 13.03
CA ASP A 5 -8.96 14.65 13.24
C ASP A 5 -8.88 13.11 13.44
N PHE A 6 -7.90 12.47 12.83
CA PHE A 6 -7.55 11.06 12.99
C PHE A 6 -6.11 10.82 12.53
N VAL A 7 -5.55 9.66 12.85
CA VAL A 7 -4.23 9.19 12.40
C VAL A 7 -4.39 7.85 11.69
N VAL A 8 -3.65 7.66 10.60
CA VAL A 8 -3.48 6.35 9.95
C VAL A 8 -2.03 5.94 10.08
N ILE A 9 -1.77 4.80 10.69
CA ILE A 9 -0.44 4.18 10.71
C ILE A 9 -0.37 3.13 9.62
N GLU A 10 0.78 3.04 8.96
CA GLU A 10 0.99 2.10 7.87
C GLU A 10 2.15 1.15 8.19
N GLY A 11 1.91 -0.15 8.05
CA GLY A 11 2.92 -1.19 8.23
C GLY A 11 3.77 -1.40 6.97
N CYS A 12 4.94 -2.01 7.14
CA CYS A 12 5.88 -2.30 6.05
C CYS A 12 5.36 -3.28 4.97
N LYS A 13 4.23 -3.93 5.22
CA LYS A 13 3.52 -4.82 4.28
C LYS A 13 2.56 -4.07 3.34
N ALA A 14 2.50 -2.75 3.42
CA ALA A 14 1.67 -1.94 2.53
C ALA A 14 2.18 -1.96 1.09
N GLY A 15 1.30 -1.65 0.16
CA GLY A 15 1.65 -1.36 -1.23
C GLY A 15 1.85 0.14 -1.46
N GLY A 16 2.57 0.49 -2.50
CA GLY A 16 2.91 1.89 -2.77
C GLY A 16 4.11 2.37 -1.97
N HIS A 17 4.26 3.69 -1.85
CA HIS A 17 5.39 4.29 -1.15
C HIS A 17 5.28 4.05 0.37
N LEU A 18 6.40 3.66 0.98
CA LEU A 18 6.49 3.28 2.38
C LEU A 18 7.24 4.33 3.19
N GLY A 19 6.72 4.69 4.36
CA GLY A 19 7.30 5.65 5.29
C GLY A 19 8.41 5.09 6.19
N PHE A 20 9.06 4.00 5.79
CA PHE A 20 10.13 3.34 6.53
C PHE A 20 11.50 3.67 5.93
N ALA A 21 12.55 3.56 6.74
CA ALA A 21 13.90 3.64 6.23
C ALA A 21 14.17 2.45 5.27
N GLU A 22 14.81 2.74 4.14
CA GLU A 22 15.09 1.73 3.11
C GLU A 22 15.89 0.55 3.69
N GLN A 23 16.85 0.83 4.57
CA GLN A 23 17.66 -0.18 5.21
C GLN A 23 16.81 -1.16 6.02
N ASP A 24 15.82 -0.69 6.78
CA ASP A 24 14.97 -1.53 7.61
C ASP A 24 14.05 -2.41 6.76
N LEU A 25 13.54 -1.87 5.64
CA LEU A 25 12.73 -2.63 4.69
C LEU A 25 13.52 -3.78 4.05
N PHE A 26 14.77 -3.52 3.62
CA PHE A 26 15.59 -4.56 2.98
C PHE A 26 16.15 -5.59 3.98
N SER A 27 16.39 -5.19 5.23
CA SER A 27 16.85 -6.11 6.27
C SER A 27 15.70 -6.86 6.97
N GLY A 28 14.45 -6.45 6.74
CA GLY A 28 13.29 -7.02 7.41
C GLY A 28 13.20 -6.69 8.90
N THR A 29 13.82 -5.59 9.34
CA THR A 29 13.85 -5.14 10.74
C THR A 29 12.82 -4.06 11.06
N CYS A 30 11.88 -3.79 10.13
CA CYS A 30 10.80 -2.86 10.39
C CYS A 30 9.92 -3.30 11.56
N GLN A 31 9.52 -2.34 12.40
CA GLN A 31 8.49 -2.58 13.40
C GLN A 31 7.20 -3.09 12.75
N THR A 32 6.53 -3.98 13.45
CA THR A 32 5.21 -4.50 13.06
C THR A 32 4.10 -3.53 13.45
N LEU A 33 2.91 -3.69 12.87
CA LEU A 33 1.73 -2.92 13.30
C LEU A 33 1.35 -3.20 14.76
N ASP A 34 1.61 -4.40 15.26
CA ASP A 34 1.38 -4.79 16.67
C ASP A 34 2.28 -4.01 17.63
N GLU A 35 3.47 -3.63 17.19
CA GLU A 35 4.41 -2.80 17.96
C GLU A 35 4.08 -1.31 17.81
N ILE A 36 3.83 -0.84 16.59
CA ILE A 36 3.59 0.59 16.30
C ILE A 36 2.27 1.08 16.90
N LEU A 37 1.19 0.28 16.82
CA LEU A 37 -0.14 0.73 17.23
C LEU A 37 -0.21 1.15 18.70
N PRO A 38 0.27 0.35 19.69
CA PRO A 38 0.27 0.76 21.09
C PRO A 38 1.08 2.02 21.35
N GLU A 39 2.21 2.20 20.68
CA GLU A 39 3.06 3.39 20.80
C GLU A 39 2.30 4.64 20.32
N VAL A 40 1.68 4.58 19.13
CA VAL A 40 0.92 5.70 18.58
C VAL A 40 -0.33 6.01 19.42
N LEU A 41 -1.04 4.97 19.92
CA LEU A 41 -2.16 5.18 20.85
C LEU A 41 -1.74 5.89 22.13
N ALA A 42 -0.53 5.62 22.64
CA ALA A 42 0.01 6.34 23.79
C ALA A 42 0.36 7.80 23.43
N GLU A 43 0.96 8.03 22.25
CA GLU A 43 1.37 9.37 21.79
C GLU A 43 0.20 10.29 21.48
N VAL A 44 -0.97 9.81 21.04
CA VAL A 44 -2.12 10.67 20.75
C VAL A 44 -2.83 11.16 22.01
N LYS A 45 -2.76 10.45 23.14
CA LYS A 45 -3.47 10.78 24.40
C LYS A 45 -3.20 12.19 24.93
N PRO A 46 -1.94 12.69 25.00
CA PRO A 46 -1.67 14.06 25.42
C PRO A 46 -2.37 15.10 24.54
N TYR A 47 -2.44 14.84 23.23
CA TYR A 47 -3.11 15.73 22.30
C TYR A 47 -4.63 15.69 22.45
N GLU A 48 -5.22 14.52 22.67
CA GLU A 48 -6.65 14.38 22.98
C GLU A 48 -7.01 15.19 24.23
N ALA A 49 -6.20 15.08 25.28
CA ALA A 49 -6.39 15.85 26.51
C ALA A 49 -6.23 17.37 26.30
N GLN A 50 -5.23 17.78 25.49
CA GLN A 50 -4.97 19.19 25.20
C GLN A 50 -6.08 19.83 24.37
N PHE A 51 -6.63 19.11 23.40
CA PHE A 51 -7.59 19.65 22.42
C PHE A 51 -9.05 19.28 22.73
N GLY A 52 -9.29 18.41 23.72
CA GLY A 52 -10.62 18.06 24.21
C GLY A 52 -11.46 17.20 23.26
N HIS A 53 -10.83 16.46 22.35
CA HIS A 53 -11.51 15.51 21.45
C HIS A 53 -10.67 14.26 21.20
N SER A 54 -11.32 13.17 20.83
CA SER A 54 -10.66 11.92 20.47
C SER A 54 -9.94 12.04 19.12
N ILE A 55 -8.78 11.37 19.01
CA ILE A 55 -7.99 11.25 17.77
C ILE A 55 -7.91 9.74 17.42
N PRO A 56 -8.91 9.20 16.70
CA PRO A 56 -8.94 7.79 16.39
C PRO A 56 -7.73 7.39 15.51
N VAL A 57 -7.15 6.23 15.83
CA VAL A 57 -6.02 5.66 15.09
C VAL A 57 -6.50 4.50 14.23
N PHE A 58 -6.22 4.55 12.93
CA PHE A 58 -6.50 3.50 11.97
C PHE A 58 -5.21 2.79 11.57
N VAL A 59 -5.29 1.51 11.22
CA VAL A 59 -4.16 0.73 10.74
C VAL A 59 -4.30 0.39 9.26
N ALA A 60 -3.18 0.42 8.53
CA ALA A 60 -3.06 0.10 7.12
C ALA A 60 -1.83 -0.77 6.84
N GLY A 61 -1.81 -1.50 5.74
CA GLY A 61 -0.63 -2.25 5.29
C GLY A 61 -0.44 -3.58 6.03
N GLY A 62 -0.91 -4.65 5.42
CA GLY A 62 -0.84 -6.00 5.96
C GLY A 62 -2.16 -6.54 6.52
N VAL A 63 -3.20 -5.72 6.60
CA VAL A 63 -4.58 -6.14 6.92
C VAL A 63 -5.26 -6.67 5.66
N TYR A 64 -5.89 -7.85 5.74
CA TYR A 64 -6.54 -8.49 4.61
C TYR A 64 -7.91 -9.08 4.94
N THR A 65 -8.09 -9.70 6.08
CA THR A 65 -9.30 -10.40 6.53
C THR A 65 -10.06 -9.62 7.61
N GLY A 66 -11.32 -10.01 7.86
CA GLY A 66 -12.06 -9.51 9.02
C GLY A 66 -11.46 -9.99 10.34
N ALA A 67 -10.76 -11.12 10.37
CA ALA A 67 -10.02 -11.58 11.54
C ALA A 67 -8.85 -10.63 11.86
N ASP A 68 -8.10 -10.15 10.85
CA ASP A 68 -7.08 -9.13 11.04
C ASP A 68 -7.69 -7.83 11.59
N MET A 69 -8.85 -7.42 11.05
CA MET A 69 -9.59 -6.26 11.56
C MET A 69 -9.94 -6.41 13.02
N ALA A 70 -10.45 -7.59 13.44
CA ALA A 70 -10.79 -7.87 14.83
C ALA A 70 -9.56 -7.86 15.73
N HIS A 71 -8.43 -8.38 15.26
CA HIS A 71 -7.16 -8.34 15.98
C HIS A 71 -6.77 -6.89 16.32
N PHE A 72 -6.69 -6.01 15.32
CA PHE A 72 -6.32 -4.62 15.56
C PHE A 72 -7.38 -3.83 16.32
N THR A 73 -8.67 -4.16 16.17
CA THR A 73 -9.75 -3.58 17.00
C THR A 73 -9.52 -3.89 18.47
N ARG A 74 -9.17 -5.14 18.83
CA ARG A 74 -8.85 -5.54 20.22
C ARG A 74 -7.60 -4.82 20.76
N LEU A 75 -6.64 -4.48 19.90
CA LEU A 75 -5.45 -3.69 20.27
C LEU A 75 -5.75 -2.18 20.39
N GLY A 76 -6.97 -1.72 20.07
CA GLY A 76 -7.40 -0.34 20.24
C GLY A 76 -7.45 0.49 18.95
N ALA A 77 -7.24 -0.10 17.78
CA ALA A 77 -7.47 0.60 16.52
C ALA A 77 -8.94 0.96 16.35
N ALA A 78 -9.22 2.18 15.87
CA ALA A 78 -10.57 2.64 15.55
C ALA A 78 -11.12 2.03 14.24
N GLY A 79 -10.24 1.49 13.40
CA GLY A 79 -10.58 0.82 12.14
C GLY A 79 -9.35 0.48 11.33
N VAL A 80 -9.57 0.05 10.09
CA VAL A 80 -8.52 -0.37 9.17
C VAL A 80 -8.68 0.27 7.80
N GLN A 81 -7.57 0.38 7.06
CA GLN A 81 -7.53 0.80 5.67
C GLN A 81 -7.01 -0.35 4.81
N LEU A 82 -7.76 -0.72 3.78
CA LEU A 82 -7.40 -1.76 2.82
C LEU A 82 -7.43 -1.17 1.40
N ALA A 83 -6.53 -1.65 0.53
CA ALA A 83 -6.50 -1.22 -0.87
C ALA A 83 -6.47 -2.42 -1.84
N THR A 84 -5.51 -3.33 -1.72
CA THR A 84 -5.23 -4.38 -2.72
C THR A 84 -6.46 -5.22 -3.08
N ARG A 85 -7.29 -5.63 -2.11
CA ARG A 85 -8.53 -6.37 -2.36
C ARG A 85 -9.54 -5.57 -3.18
N PHE A 86 -9.63 -4.25 -2.94
CA PHE A 86 -10.58 -3.37 -3.61
C PHE A 86 -10.16 -2.97 -5.02
N ILE A 87 -8.83 -3.01 -5.32
CA ILE A 87 -8.34 -2.81 -6.69
C ILE A 87 -8.87 -3.89 -7.63
N THR A 88 -9.03 -5.13 -7.15
CA THR A 88 -9.57 -6.24 -7.96
C THR A 88 -11.10 -6.34 -7.91
N ALA A 89 -11.80 -5.39 -7.28
CA ALA A 89 -13.26 -5.36 -7.28
C ALA A 89 -13.84 -5.02 -8.67
N TYR A 90 -15.08 -5.46 -8.93
CA TYR A 90 -15.75 -5.16 -10.20
C TYR A 90 -15.91 -3.65 -10.43
N GLU A 91 -16.13 -2.88 -9.37
CA GLU A 91 -16.36 -1.44 -9.40
C GLU A 91 -15.09 -0.60 -9.58
N CYS A 92 -13.90 -1.19 -9.44
CA CYS A 92 -12.65 -0.47 -9.69
C CYS A 92 -12.46 -0.23 -11.19
N ASP A 93 -12.10 1.00 -11.57
CA ASP A 93 -11.90 1.43 -12.97
C ASP A 93 -10.58 0.92 -13.59
N ALA A 94 -9.71 0.24 -12.84
CA ALA A 94 -8.53 -0.39 -13.39
C ALA A 94 -8.91 -1.40 -14.48
N SER A 95 -8.11 -1.50 -15.53
CA SER A 95 -8.36 -2.45 -16.61
C SER A 95 -8.43 -3.90 -16.11
N GLN A 96 -9.09 -4.76 -16.87
CA GLN A 96 -9.10 -6.20 -16.55
C GLN A 96 -7.66 -6.75 -16.50
N GLY A 97 -6.77 -6.29 -17.39
CA GLY A 97 -5.37 -6.69 -17.39
C GLY A 97 -4.65 -6.33 -16.09
N TYR A 98 -4.91 -5.14 -15.50
CA TYR A 98 -4.37 -4.77 -14.19
C TYR A 98 -4.83 -5.74 -13.10
N LYS A 99 -6.14 -6.02 -13.07
CA LYS A 99 -6.75 -6.91 -12.07
C LYS A 99 -6.23 -8.34 -12.20
N ASP A 100 -6.04 -8.82 -13.44
CA ASP A 100 -5.51 -10.16 -13.70
C ASP A 100 -4.04 -10.29 -13.30
N VAL A 101 -3.23 -9.26 -13.51
CA VAL A 101 -1.83 -9.23 -13.04
C VAL A 101 -1.78 -9.39 -11.52
N LEU A 102 -2.59 -8.63 -10.76
CA LEU A 102 -2.62 -8.76 -9.30
C LEU A 102 -3.13 -10.13 -8.84
N ARG A 103 -4.16 -10.67 -9.48
CA ARG A 103 -4.76 -11.96 -9.10
C ARG A 103 -3.86 -13.17 -9.40
N ASN A 104 -2.98 -13.04 -10.37
CA ASN A 104 -2.03 -14.10 -10.73
C ASN A 104 -0.70 -13.99 -9.98
N ALA A 105 -0.51 -12.93 -9.20
CA ALA A 105 0.70 -12.72 -8.41
C ALA A 105 0.66 -13.48 -7.08
N GLY A 106 1.77 -14.09 -6.71
CA GLY A 106 2.02 -14.62 -5.38
C GLY A 106 2.57 -13.56 -4.42
N SER A 107 2.58 -13.85 -3.13
CA SER A 107 3.19 -12.95 -2.14
C SER A 107 4.71 -12.81 -2.34
N GLU A 108 5.35 -13.81 -2.92
CA GLU A 108 6.77 -13.82 -3.31
C GLU A 108 7.09 -12.90 -4.47
N ASP A 109 6.10 -12.52 -5.27
CA ASP A 109 6.26 -11.58 -6.38
C ASP A 109 6.29 -10.11 -5.92
N VAL A 110 5.96 -9.84 -4.65
CA VAL A 110 6.01 -8.49 -4.08
C VAL A 110 7.40 -8.21 -3.52
N GLY A 111 7.99 -7.12 -3.97
CA GLY A 111 9.28 -6.65 -3.49
C GLY A 111 9.29 -5.18 -3.11
N ILE A 112 10.37 -4.77 -2.46
CA ILE A 112 10.63 -3.36 -2.19
C ILE A 112 11.39 -2.76 -3.37
N ILE A 113 10.82 -1.70 -3.94
CA ILE A 113 11.42 -0.96 -5.05
C ILE A 113 11.94 0.40 -4.60
N ARG A 114 12.92 0.93 -5.33
CA ARG A 114 13.36 2.32 -5.22
C ARG A 114 12.59 3.19 -6.21
N SER A 115 11.68 4.00 -5.67
CA SER A 115 10.91 4.92 -6.52
C SER A 115 11.75 6.14 -6.93
N PRO A 116 11.57 6.66 -8.16
CA PRO A 116 12.27 7.86 -8.63
C PRO A 116 11.86 9.13 -7.87
N VAL A 117 10.85 9.06 -7.00
CA VAL A 117 10.44 10.17 -6.12
C VAL A 117 11.18 10.18 -4.78
N GLY A 118 12.14 9.25 -4.57
CA GLY A 118 13.01 9.24 -3.40
C GLY A 118 12.47 8.47 -2.19
N MET A 119 11.44 7.65 -2.38
CA MET A 119 10.89 6.78 -1.32
C MET A 119 10.94 5.31 -1.74
N PRO A 120 11.18 4.37 -0.83
CA PRO A 120 10.96 2.95 -1.10
C PRO A 120 9.47 2.66 -1.29
N GLY A 121 9.13 1.57 -1.96
CA GLY A 121 7.73 1.19 -2.14
C GLY A 121 7.53 -0.30 -2.36
N GLY A 122 6.37 -0.80 -1.94
CA GLY A 122 5.93 -2.19 -2.18
C GLY A 122 5.25 -2.34 -3.54
N ALA A 123 5.81 -3.16 -4.42
CA ALA A 123 5.27 -3.39 -5.77
C ALA A 123 5.58 -4.80 -6.28
N LEU A 124 4.89 -5.23 -7.34
CA LEU A 124 5.22 -6.47 -8.03
C LEU A 124 6.57 -6.36 -8.74
N ASN A 125 7.32 -7.45 -8.72
CA ASN A 125 8.61 -7.60 -9.41
C ASN A 125 8.40 -7.88 -10.91
N THR A 126 7.87 -6.88 -11.62
CA THR A 126 7.61 -6.94 -13.07
C THR A 126 8.91 -6.86 -13.90
N PRO A 127 8.88 -7.17 -15.21
CA PRO A 127 10.02 -6.97 -16.10
C PRO A 127 10.62 -5.55 -16.04
N LEU A 128 9.77 -4.51 -15.88
CA LEU A 128 10.23 -3.15 -15.64
C LEU A 128 11.09 -3.06 -14.37
N VAL A 129 10.59 -3.61 -13.24
CA VAL A 129 11.28 -3.56 -11.94
C VAL A 129 12.60 -4.35 -11.99
N GLN A 130 12.60 -5.53 -12.60
CA GLN A 130 13.81 -6.34 -12.79
C GLN A 130 14.86 -5.60 -13.61
N ALA A 131 14.46 -5.04 -14.74
CA ALA A 131 15.35 -4.27 -15.60
C ALA A 131 15.96 -3.05 -14.90
N MET A 132 15.19 -2.38 -14.04
CA MET A 132 15.70 -1.26 -13.23
C MET A 132 16.72 -1.75 -12.18
N THR A 133 16.48 -2.89 -11.56
CA THR A 133 17.42 -3.51 -10.60
C THR A 133 18.74 -3.87 -11.28
N GLU A 134 18.72 -4.24 -12.55
CA GLU A 134 19.88 -4.47 -13.41
C GLU A 134 20.57 -3.18 -13.89
N GLY A 135 20.08 -2.01 -13.49
CA GLY A 135 20.63 -0.72 -13.84
C GLY A 135 20.16 -0.17 -15.18
N ARG A 136 19.20 -0.79 -15.84
CA ARG A 136 18.59 -0.23 -17.07
C ARG A 136 17.74 1.00 -16.74
N ARG A 137 17.68 1.95 -17.69
CA ARG A 137 16.94 3.20 -17.53
C ARG A 137 15.83 3.30 -18.57
N PHE A 138 14.68 3.82 -18.12
CA PHE A 138 13.49 4.04 -18.94
C PHE A 138 13.06 5.52 -18.85
N PRO A 139 13.82 6.44 -19.46
CA PRO A 139 13.49 7.87 -19.41
C PRO A 139 12.17 8.13 -20.13
N PRO A 140 11.39 9.15 -19.71
CA PRO A 140 10.12 9.46 -20.35
C PRO A 140 10.33 9.86 -21.82
N ARG A 141 9.52 9.29 -22.72
CA ARG A 141 9.48 9.72 -24.14
C ARG A 141 8.92 11.14 -24.26
N HIS A 142 7.93 11.47 -23.42
CA HIS A 142 7.35 12.81 -23.27
C HIS A 142 7.25 13.14 -21.79
N CYS A 143 7.91 14.22 -21.37
CA CYS A 143 7.86 14.66 -19.98
C CYS A 143 6.73 15.66 -19.77
N ALA A 144 5.73 15.30 -18.93
CA ALA A 144 4.61 16.16 -18.56
C ALA A 144 4.98 17.19 -17.46
N ARG A 145 6.24 17.22 -16.98
CA ARG A 145 6.70 18.07 -15.86
C ARG A 145 5.81 17.98 -14.62
N CYS A 146 5.35 16.76 -14.30
CA CYS A 146 4.39 16.49 -13.22
C CYS A 146 4.99 16.66 -11.81
N LEU A 147 6.32 16.56 -11.65
CA LEU A 147 7.02 16.69 -10.39
C LEU A 147 8.12 17.77 -10.50
N LYS A 148 8.10 18.73 -9.57
CA LYS A 148 9.05 19.86 -9.55
C LYS A 148 10.50 19.42 -9.37
N SER A 149 10.74 18.37 -8.57
CA SER A 149 12.06 17.84 -8.23
C SER A 149 12.57 16.77 -9.20
N CYS A 150 11.77 16.36 -10.19
CA CYS A 150 12.14 15.33 -11.15
C CYS A 150 13.04 15.89 -12.26
N ASP A 151 14.21 15.27 -12.43
CA ASP A 151 15.08 15.50 -13.58
C ASP A 151 14.94 14.32 -14.57
N PRO A 152 14.22 14.49 -15.71
CA PRO A 152 13.98 13.42 -16.68
C PRO A 152 15.27 12.80 -17.25
N ALA A 153 16.38 13.56 -17.22
CA ALA A 153 17.66 13.06 -17.69
C ALA A 153 18.36 12.12 -16.69
N LYS A 154 17.97 12.15 -15.43
CA LYS A 154 18.63 11.39 -14.33
C LYS A 154 17.79 10.26 -13.75
N VAL A 155 16.46 10.39 -13.77
CA VAL A 155 15.58 9.36 -13.18
C VAL A 155 15.74 8.01 -13.86
N PRO A 156 15.66 6.90 -13.12
CA PRO A 156 15.73 5.55 -13.70
C PRO A 156 14.55 5.28 -14.63
N TYR A 157 13.37 5.78 -14.31
CA TYR A 157 12.15 5.65 -15.11
C TYR A 157 11.17 6.78 -14.80
N CYS A 158 10.19 6.99 -15.67
CA CYS A 158 9.09 7.92 -15.44
C CYS A 158 7.97 7.23 -14.65
N ILE A 159 7.81 7.58 -13.36
CA ILE A 159 6.78 6.94 -12.52
C ILE A 159 5.37 7.17 -13.06
N THR A 160 5.06 8.36 -13.57
CA THR A 160 3.73 8.64 -14.15
C THR A 160 3.44 7.75 -15.35
N HIS A 161 4.42 7.55 -16.25
CA HIS A 161 4.27 6.65 -17.39
C HIS A 161 4.06 5.19 -16.89
N ALA A 162 4.89 4.72 -15.98
CA ALA A 162 4.80 3.37 -15.45
C ALA A 162 3.46 3.08 -14.74
N LEU A 163 2.91 4.05 -14.01
CA LEU A 163 1.58 3.91 -13.40
C LEU A 163 0.45 3.89 -14.43
N ILE A 164 0.56 4.70 -15.51
CA ILE A 164 -0.42 4.69 -16.62
C ILE A 164 -0.37 3.33 -17.34
N GLU A 165 0.81 2.81 -17.63
CA GLU A 165 0.97 1.51 -18.28
C GLU A 165 0.46 0.36 -17.40
N ALA A 166 0.67 0.44 -16.08
CA ALA A 166 0.10 -0.52 -15.14
C ALA A 166 -1.43 -0.53 -15.22
N VAL A 167 -2.10 0.64 -15.17
CA VAL A 167 -3.57 0.73 -15.27
C VAL A 167 -4.09 0.11 -16.56
N LYS A 168 -3.34 0.18 -17.66
CA LYS A 168 -3.66 -0.49 -18.93
C LYS A 168 -3.43 -2.01 -18.89
N GLY A 169 -2.75 -2.55 -17.89
CA GLY A 169 -2.36 -3.96 -17.78
C GLY A 169 -1.08 -4.32 -18.53
N ASN A 170 -0.28 -3.33 -18.94
CA ASN A 170 1.01 -3.56 -19.61
C ASN A 170 2.08 -3.94 -18.57
N VAL A 171 2.38 -5.23 -18.47
CA VAL A 171 3.32 -5.80 -17.49
C VAL A 171 4.77 -5.38 -17.80
N GLU A 172 5.11 -5.19 -19.07
CA GLU A 172 6.48 -4.89 -19.51
C GLU A 172 6.94 -3.49 -19.09
N GLU A 173 6.04 -2.52 -19.09
CA GLU A 173 6.36 -1.11 -18.78
C GLU A 173 5.63 -0.60 -17.52
N GLY A 174 4.78 -1.44 -16.91
CA GLY A 174 3.92 -1.07 -15.78
C GLY A 174 4.57 -1.25 -14.41
N LEU A 175 4.32 -0.29 -13.51
CA LEU A 175 4.62 -0.39 -12.09
C LEU A 175 3.33 -0.70 -11.32
N PHE A 176 3.22 -1.92 -10.81
CA PHE A 176 2.03 -2.41 -10.11
C PHE A 176 2.26 -2.35 -8.60
N PHE A 177 1.79 -1.30 -7.98
CA PHE A 177 1.79 -1.19 -6.53
C PHE A 177 0.76 -2.11 -5.89
N CYS A 178 1.18 -2.90 -4.92
CA CYS A 178 0.30 -3.75 -4.11
C CYS A 178 0.94 -4.11 -2.78
N GLY A 179 0.12 -4.45 -1.79
CA GLY A 179 0.58 -4.94 -0.50
C GLY A 179 1.02 -6.41 -0.56
N ALA A 180 1.77 -6.84 0.45
CA ALA A 180 2.32 -8.19 0.56
C ALA A 180 1.28 -9.32 0.56
N ASN A 181 0.01 -9.00 0.84
CA ASN A 181 -1.10 -9.97 0.87
C ASN A 181 -1.74 -10.21 -0.51
N VAL A 182 -1.13 -9.73 -1.61
CA VAL A 182 -1.65 -9.91 -2.98
C VAL A 182 -1.90 -11.37 -3.32
N GLY A 183 -1.03 -12.28 -2.89
CA GLY A 183 -1.15 -13.73 -3.13
C GLY A 183 -2.39 -14.38 -2.50
N GLN A 184 -3.17 -13.66 -1.69
CA GLN A 184 -4.45 -14.13 -1.14
C GLN A 184 -5.65 -13.78 -2.05
N LEU A 185 -5.42 -13.08 -3.17
CA LEU A 185 -6.46 -12.74 -4.14
C LEU A 185 -6.83 -14.00 -4.95
N ASP A 186 -8.01 -14.53 -4.71
CA ASP A 186 -8.52 -15.75 -5.36
C ASP A 186 -9.44 -15.45 -6.56
N ARG A 187 -10.37 -14.51 -6.41
CA ARG A 187 -11.37 -14.14 -7.42
C ARG A 187 -11.76 -12.68 -7.33
N MET A 188 -12.33 -12.16 -8.40
CA MET A 188 -13.00 -10.86 -8.37
C MET A 188 -14.29 -10.93 -7.54
N ARG A 189 -14.56 -9.87 -6.81
CA ARG A 189 -15.77 -9.68 -6.00
C ARG A 189 -16.30 -8.27 -6.21
N SER A 190 -17.57 -8.05 -5.90
CA SER A 190 -18.09 -6.69 -5.75
C SER A 190 -17.59 -6.07 -4.43
N VAL A 191 -17.57 -4.75 -4.37
CA VAL A 191 -17.30 -4.03 -3.11
C VAL A 191 -18.26 -4.46 -2.01
N ARG A 192 -19.53 -4.71 -2.35
CA ARG A 192 -20.53 -5.21 -1.40
C ARG A 192 -20.12 -6.56 -0.81
N GLU A 193 -19.79 -7.54 -1.65
CA GLU A 193 -19.33 -8.87 -1.19
C GLU A 193 -18.10 -8.76 -0.29
N LEU A 194 -17.13 -7.92 -0.68
CA LEU A 194 -15.92 -7.69 0.14
C LEU A 194 -16.27 -7.09 1.52
N MET A 195 -17.16 -6.11 1.56
CA MET A 195 -17.57 -5.47 2.81
C MET A 195 -18.39 -6.42 3.69
N ASP A 196 -19.31 -7.19 3.11
CA ASP A 196 -20.12 -8.16 3.84
C ASP A 196 -19.24 -9.28 4.44
N GLU A 197 -18.26 -9.78 3.68
CA GLU A 197 -17.26 -10.76 4.14
C GLU A 197 -16.44 -10.20 5.30
N LEU A 198 -15.81 -9.04 5.10
CA LEU A 198 -14.95 -8.39 6.10
C LEU A 198 -15.71 -8.12 7.42
N VAL A 199 -16.93 -7.57 7.34
CA VAL A 199 -17.73 -7.24 8.53
C VAL A 199 -18.22 -8.52 9.24
N THR A 200 -18.60 -9.56 8.48
CA THR A 200 -19.04 -10.83 9.05
C THR A 200 -17.90 -11.51 9.79
N GLU A 201 -16.74 -11.62 9.16
CA GLU A 201 -15.54 -12.20 9.79
C GLU A 201 -15.08 -11.38 11.00
N TRP A 202 -15.09 -10.05 10.89
CA TRP A 202 -14.74 -9.16 12.01
C TRP A 202 -15.64 -9.40 13.22
N ARG A 203 -16.97 -9.44 13.03
CA ARG A 203 -17.93 -9.69 14.11
C ARG A 203 -17.76 -11.07 14.74
N HIS A 204 -17.41 -12.07 13.94
CA HIS A 204 -17.20 -13.44 14.42
C HIS A 204 -15.93 -13.57 15.24
N ASN A 205 -14.94 -12.71 15.02
CA ASN A 205 -13.63 -12.76 15.67
C ASN A 205 -13.44 -11.68 16.75
N LEU A 206 -14.43 -10.83 17.04
CA LEU A 206 -14.42 -9.91 18.18
C LEU A 206 -14.69 -10.65 19.48
#